data_d2e798d78ef9e715bc3a0a25441ed04e
#
_entry.id   d2e798d78ef9e715bc3a0a25441ed04e
#
_cell.length_a   1.000
_cell.length_b   1.000
_cell.length_c   1.000
_cell.angle_alpha   90.00
_cell.angle_beta   90.00
_cell.angle_gamma   90.00
#
_symmetry.space_group_name_H-M   'P 1'
#
loop_
_entity.id
_entity.type
_entity.pdbx_description
1 polymer ?
#
loop_
_entity_poly.entity_id
_entity_poly.type
_entity_poly.pdbx_seq_one_letter_code
_entity_poly.pdbx_strand_id
1 'polypeptide(L)'
;MCIRDRFLLLHVVLTVIAWAGGLAVDRSREDGRGRVRLLVALIVFNTLVLCWYKYANILAASYNELISHYGYLPMEWQRVALPAGLSFIVLQAISYLVDVHRHTVPVERSLLNFATYISMFGHSIAGPIIRYDWVRRELNLRYFNWQNFSLGARRFMVGLCMKVLVADTPVSYTHLRAHE
;
A
#
# COMPACT_ATOMS: atom_id res chain seq x y z
N MET A 1 3.38 24.48 5.27
CA MET A 1 3.36 23.04 5.54
C MET A 1 3.36 22.30 4.21
N CYS A 2 4.42 21.60 3.89
CA CYS A 2 4.64 21.04 2.56
C CYS A 2 3.69 19.84 2.31
N ILE A 3 3.25 19.64 1.06
CA ILE A 3 2.42 18.48 0.64
C ILE A 3 3.07 17.17 1.13
N ARG A 4 4.40 17.10 1.10
CA ARG A 4 5.21 15.97 1.58
C ARG A 4 4.99 15.64 3.06
N ASP A 5 4.82 16.64 3.91
CA ASP A 5 4.66 16.44 5.37
C ASP A 5 3.29 15.81 5.70
N ARG A 6 2.25 16.21 4.97
CA ARG A 6 0.90 15.62 5.11
C ARG A 6 0.88 14.16 4.69
N PHE A 7 1.63 13.79 3.65
CA PHE A 7 1.70 12.41 3.18
C PHE A 7 2.50 11.52 4.14
N LEU A 8 3.57 12.05 4.73
CA LEU A 8 4.33 11.34 5.75
C LEU A 8 3.46 11.09 6.99
N LEU A 9 2.70 12.08 7.44
CA LEU A 9 1.79 11.94 8.57
C LEU A 9 0.70 10.89 8.28
N LEU A 10 0.10 10.92 7.09
CA LEU A 10 -0.87 9.89 6.67
C LEU A 10 -0.26 8.50 6.70
N HIS A 11 0.97 8.33 6.17
CA HIS A 11 1.69 7.05 6.18
C HIS A 11 1.89 6.55 7.60
N VAL A 12 2.36 7.40 8.52
CA VAL A 12 2.57 7.04 9.92
C VAL A 12 1.25 6.65 10.58
N VAL A 13 0.19 7.43 10.38
CA VAL A 13 -1.14 7.16 10.96
C VAL A 13 -1.69 5.82 10.48
N LEU A 14 -1.64 5.53 9.17
CA LEU A 14 -2.10 4.25 8.63
C LEU A 14 -1.28 3.07 9.16
N THR A 15 0.04 3.23 9.29
CA THR A 15 0.93 2.22 9.87
C THR A 15 0.57 1.92 11.32
N VAL A 16 0.36 2.96 12.14
CA VAL A 16 -0.02 2.79 13.55
C VAL A 16 -1.40 2.14 13.68
N ILE A 17 -2.37 2.55 12.87
CA ILE A 17 -3.72 1.95 12.87
C ILE A 17 -3.67 0.48 12.48
N ALA A 18 -2.90 0.12 11.45
CA ALA A 18 -2.78 -1.27 11.02
C ALA A 18 -2.08 -2.14 12.09
N TRP A 19 -1.03 -1.63 12.71
CA TRP A 19 -0.33 -2.31 13.81
C TRP A 19 -1.23 -2.50 15.04
N ALA A 20 -1.87 -1.43 15.52
CA ALA A 20 -2.79 -1.47 16.66
C ALA A 20 -4.01 -2.36 16.37
N GLY A 21 -4.52 -2.30 15.13
CA GLY A 21 -5.59 -3.16 14.64
C GLY A 21 -5.20 -4.63 14.66
N GLY A 22 -3.99 -4.98 14.26
CA GLY A 22 -3.46 -6.35 14.36
C GLY A 22 -3.41 -6.85 15.80
N LEU A 23 -2.94 -6.03 16.74
CA LEU A 23 -2.94 -6.34 18.17
C LEU A 23 -4.36 -6.53 18.74
N ALA A 24 -5.29 -5.67 18.32
CA ALA A 24 -6.69 -5.75 18.77
C ALA A 24 -7.39 -7.01 18.22
N VAL A 25 -7.15 -7.37 16.95
CA VAL A 25 -7.65 -8.59 16.32
C VAL A 25 -7.09 -9.84 17.01
N ASP A 26 -5.82 -9.83 17.41
CA ASP A 26 -5.21 -10.95 18.13
C ASP A 26 -5.77 -11.07 19.57
N ARG A 27 -6.01 -9.96 20.29
CA ARG A 27 -6.60 -9.96 21.63
C ARG A 27 -8.06 -10.44 21.64
N SER A 28 -8.80 -10.19 20.57
CA SER A 28 -10.21 -10.59 20.45
C SER A 28 -10.39 -12.05 20.02
N ARG A 29 -9.45 -12.94 20.33
CA ARG A 29 -9.48 -14.35 19.91
C ARG A 29 -10.65 -15.14 20.44
N GLU A 30 -11.10 -14.84 21.65
CA GLU A 30 -12.20 -15.56 22.32
C GLU A 30 -13.58 -15.13 21.80
N ASP A 31 -13.72 -13.90 21.30
CA ASP A 31 -14.95 -13.38 20.72
C ASP A 31 -14.92 -13.49 19.17
N GLY A 32 -15.37 -14.62 18.65
CA GLY A 32 -15.34 -14.89 17.21
C GLY A 32 -16.09 -13.85 16.35
N ARG A 33 -17.25 -13.35 16.83
CA ARG A 33 -18.06 -12.35 16.11
C ARG A 33 -17.45 -10.94 16.23
N GLY A 34 -16.99 -10.56 17.40
CA GLY A 34 -16.33 -9.27 17.65
C GLY A 34 -15.05 -9.13 16.83
N ARG A 35 -14.26 -10.20 16.78
CA ARG A 35 -13.03 -10.26 15.98
C ARG A 35 -13.27 -10.04 14.48
N VAL A 36 -14.29 -10.69 13.90
CA VAL A 36 -14.64 -10.50 12.48
C VAL A 36 -15.15 -9.08 12.23
N ARG A 37 -16.00 -8.53 13.11
CA ARG A 37 -16.47 -7.15 12.98
C ARG A 37 -15.33 -6.15 13.02
N LEU A 38 -14.38 -6.32 13.94
CA LEU A 38 -13.19 -5.47 14.04
C LEU A 38 -12.34 -5.55 12.78
N LEU A 39 -12.07 -6.77 12.28
CA LEU A 39 -11.33 -6.96 11.03
C LEU A 39 -12.02 -6.24 9.87
N VAL A 40 -13.32 -6.46 9.69
CA VAL A 40 -14.09 -5.82 8.61
C VAL A 40 -14.06 -4.30 8.75
N ALA A 41 -14.22 -3.76 9.95
CA ALA A 41 -14.14 -2.32 10.19
C ALA A 41 -12.78 -1.74 9.79
N LEU A 42 -11.67 -2.42 10.14
CA LEU A 42 -10.32 -2.00 9.76
C LEU A 42 -10.09 -2.07 8.25
N ILE A 43 -10.57 -3.12 7.58
CA ILE A 43 -10.50 -3.25 6.12
C ILE A 43 -11.29 -2.14 5.43
N VAL A 44 -12.54 -1.92 5.87
CA VAL A 44 -13.41 -0.86 5.33
C VAL A 44 -12.76 0.51 5.52
N PHE A 45 -12.25 0.81 6.72
CA PHE A 45 -11.55 2.07 6.99
C PHE A 45 -10.36 2.29 6.02
N ASN A 46 -9.47 1.31 5.90
CA ASN A 46 -8.32 1.40 4.99
C ASN A 46 -8.75 1.58 3.52
N THR A 47 -9.78 0.84 3.11
CA THR A 47 -10.34 0.94 1.76
C THR A 47 -10.98 2.30 1.52
N LEU A 48 -11.73 2.85 2.48
CA LEU A 48 -12.35 4.18 2.36
C LEU A 48 -11.29 5.28 2.24
N VAL A 49 -10.21 5.21 3.02
CA VAL A 49 -9.08 6.15 2.88
C VAL A 49 -8.51 6.09 1.47
N LEU A 50 -8.27 4.89 0.94
CA LEU A 50 -7.76 4.73 -0.42
C LEU A 50 -8.74 5.26 -1.47
N CYS A 51 -10.02 4.94 -1.33
CA CYS A 51 -11.09 5.40 -2.23
C CYS A 51 -11.18 6.92 -2.24
N TRP A 52 -11.08 7.56 -1.07
CA TRP A 52 -11.08 9.02 -0.97
C TRP A 52 -9.95 9.64 -1.80
N TYR A 53 -8.72 9.24 -1.58
CA TYR A 53 -7.58 9.81 -2.32
C TYR A 53 -7.59 9.49 -3.81
N LYS A 54 -8.12 8.33 -4.20
CA LYS A 54 -8.12 7.87 -5.59
C LYS A 54 -9.29 8.41 -6.41
N TYR A 55 -10.47 8.48 -5.80
CA TYR A 55 -11.70 8.74 -6.55
C TYR A 55 -12.35 10.09 -6.24
N ALA A 56 -11.96 10.81 -5.18
CA ALA A 56 -12.58 12.09 -4.81
C ALA A 56 -12.55 13.13 -5.95
N ASN A 57 -11.42 13.22 -6.67
CA ASN A 57 -11.32 14.15 -7.79
C ASN A 57 -12.23 13.77 -8.97
N ILE A 58 -12.36 12.47 -9.25
CA ILE A 58 -13.23 11.96 -10.33
C ILE A 58 -14.69 12.22 -9.96
N LEU A 59 -15.07 11.90 -8.72
CA LEU A 59 -16.44 12.14 -8.23
C LEU A 59 -16.80 13.63 -8.26
N ALA A 60 -15.88 14.50 -7.82
CA ALA A 60 -16.10 15.95 -7.86
C ALA A 60 -16.24 16.49 -9.30
N ALA A 61 -15.42 15.98 -10.23
CA ALA A 61 -15.52 16.35 -11.64
C ALA A 61 -16.84 15.91 -12.26
N SER A 62 -17.22 14.65 -12.05
CA SER A 62 -18.50 14.10 -12.56
C SER A 62 -19.72 14.81 -11.95
N TYR A 63 -19.63 15.16 -10.67
CA TYR A 63 -20.68 15.92 -9.99
C TYR A 63 -20.81 17.33 -10.58
N ASN A 64 -19.70 18.03 -10.81
CA ASN A 64 -19.73 19.36 -11.42
C ASN A 64 -20.23 19.33 -12.86
N GLU A 65 -19.89 18.31 -13.64
CA GLU A 65 -20.40 18.11 -14.98
C GLU A 65 -21.92 17.91 -14.98
N LEU A 66 -22.43 17.05 -14.08
CA LEU A 66 -23.85 16.81 -13.92
C LEU A 66 -24.60 18.08 -13.51
N ILE A 67 -24.09 18.82 -12.52
CA ILE A 67 -24.74 20.05 -12.03
C ILE A 67 -24.76 21.16 -13.10
N SER A 68 -23.67 21.31 -13.86
CA SER A 68 -23.60 22.31 -14.94
C SER A 68 -24.62 22.03 -16.03
N HIS A 69 -24.93 20.75 -16.29
CA HIS A 69 -26.00 20.36 -17.24
C HIS A 69 -27.37 20.82 -16.78
N TYR A 70 -27.62 20.94 -15.47
CA TYR A 70 -28.86 21.46 -14.89
C TYR A 70 -28.86 22.98 -14.67
N GLY A 71 -27.83 23.69 -15.12
CA GLY A 71 -27.73 25.15 -15.03
C GLY A 71 -27.32 25.69 -13.64
N TYR A 72 -26.81 24.84 -12.74
CA TYR A 72 -26.27 25.25 -11.44
C TYR A 72 -24.79 25.58 -11.52
N LEU A 73 -24.32 26.45 -10.62
CA LEU A 73 -22.89 26.79 -10.52
C LEU A 73 -22.06 25.58 -10.03
N PRO A 74 -20.91 25.30 -10.69
CA PRO A 74 -20.04 24.23 -10.26
C PRO A 74 -19.43 24.50 -8.87
N MET A 75 -19.28 23.44 -8.09
CA MET A 75 -18.65 23.51 -6.77
C MET A 75 -17.14 23.70 -6.92
N GLU A 76 -16.59 24.68 -6.19
CA GLU A 76 -15.14 24.83 -6.09
C GLU A 76 -14.54 23.63 -5.35
N TRP A 77 -13.74 22.83 -6.07
CA TRP A 77 -13.08 21.63 -5.53
C TRP A 77 -11.57 21.80 -5.54
N GLN A 78 -10.95 21.71 -4.35
CA GLN A 78 -9.49 21.63 -4.26
C GLN A 78 -9.03 20.20 -4.63
N ARG A 79 -8.21 20.10 -5.65
CA ARG A 79 -7.69 18.80 -6.09
C ARG A 79 -6.90 18.11 -4.98
N VAL A 80 -7.32 16.90 -4.65
CA VAL A 80 -6.64 16.03 -3.69
C VAL A 80 -5.55 15.26 -4.45
N ALA A 81 -4.28 15.47 -4.09
CA ALA A 81 -3.18 14.72 -4.69
C ALA A 81 -3.10 13.32 -4.08
N LEU A 82 -3.03 12.28 -4.92
CA LEU A 82 -2.82 10.91 -4.49
C LEU A 82 -1.35 10.71 -4.09
N PRO A 83 -1.06 10.31 -2.83
CA PRO A 83 0.30 9.98 -2.42
C PRO A 83 0.84 8.78 -3.19
N ALA A 84 2.10 8.90 -3.68
CA ALA A 84 2.77 7.76 -4.30
C ALA A 84 2.89 6.61 -3.29
N GLY A 85 2.52 5.38 -3.71
CA GLY A 85 2.60 4.20 -2.87
C GLY A 85 1.43 3.98 -1.90
N LEU A 86 0.47 4.90 -1.76
CA LEU A 86 -0.65 4.75 -0.83
C LEU A 86 -1.42 3.43 -1.04
N SER A 87 -1.66 3.04 -2.29
CA SER A 87 -2.35 1.79 -2.62
C SER A 87 -1.59 0.56 -2.09
N PHE A 88 -0.26 0.56 -2.21
CA PHE A 88 0.58 -0.54 -1.73
C PHE A 88 0.55 -0.62 -0.20
N ILE A 89 0.66 0.52 0.50
CA ILE A 89 0.59 0.60 1.96
C ILE A 89 -0.73 0.03 2.47
N VAL A 90 -1.85 0.45 1.87
CA VAL A 90 -3.20 -0.02 2.24
C VAL A 90 -3.34 -1.51 1.99
N LEU A 91 -2.91 -2.02 0.83
CA LEU A 91 -3.01 -3.45 0.50
C LEU A 91 -2.12 -4.31 1.41
N GLN A 92 -0.91 -3.84 1.76
CA GLN A 92 -0.04 -4.51 2.72
C GLN A 92 -0.66 -4.55 4.12
N ALA A 93 -1.23 -3.43 4.57
CA ALA A 93 -1.91 -3.36 5.86
C ALA A 93 -3.10 -4.34 5.91
N ILE A 94 -3.93 -4.38 4.87
CA ILE A 94 -5.06 -5.31 4.77
C ILE A 94 -4.57 -6.77 4.75
N SER A 95 -3.53 -7.07 3.95
CA SER A 95 -2.94 -8.42 3.89
C SER A 95 -2.46 -8.88 5.28
N TYR A 96 -1.75 -8.01 6.00
CA TYR A 96 -1.28 -8.29 7.35
C TYR A 96 -2.44 -8.56 8.33
N LEU A 97 -3.49 -7.72 8.33
CA LEU A 97 -4.66 -7.88 9.21
C LEU A 97 -5.39 -9.20 8.94
N VAL A 98 -5.52 -9.58 7.67
CA VAL A 98 -6.14 -10.86 7.27
C VAL A 98 -5.27 -12.04 7.69
N ASP A 99 -3.94 -11.96 7.51
CA ASP A 99 -3.00 -13.02 7.88
C ASP A 99 -2.98 -13.24 9.41
N VAL A 100 -3.03 -12.17 10.22
CA VAL A 100 -3.18 -12.24 11.68
C VAL A 100 -4.54 -12.87 12.06
N HIS A 101 -5.61 -12.47 11.38
CA HIS A 101 -6.93 -13.07 11.64
C HIS A 101 -6.96 -14.56 11.33
N ARG A 102 -6.34 -14.99 10.25
CA ARG A 102 -6.24 -16.42 9.85
C ARG A 102 -5.24 -17.22 10.68
N HIS A 103 -4.52 -16.60 11.60
CA HIS A 103 -3.43 -17.22 12.37
C HIS A 103 -2.29 -17.78 11.52
N THR A 104 -2.15 -17.33 10.28
CA THR A 104 -1.02 -17.70 9.42
C THR A 104 0.26 -17.04 9.87
N VAL A 105 0.14 -15.85 10.49
CA VAL A 105 1.27 -15.09 11.02
C VAL A 105 0.97 -14.65 12.45
N PRO A 106 1.90 -14.78 13.40
CA PRO A 106 1.75 -14.19 14.72
C PRO A 106 1.77 -12.67 14.63
N VAL A 107 1.03 -12.01 15.50
CA VAL A 107 0.98 -10.54 15.56
C VAL A 107 2.35 -9.95 15.89
N GLU A 108 2.74 -8.89 15.18
CA GLU A 108 3.96 -8.15 15.48
C GLU A 108 3.72 -7.18 16.64
N ARG A 109 4.51 -7.37 17.70
CA ARG A 109 4.41 -6.53 18.90
C ARG A 109 5.26 -5.28 18.83
N SER A 110 6.32 -5.29 18.00
CA SER A 110 7.20 -4.15 17.81
C SER A 110 6.66 -3.23 16.71
N LEU A 111 6.25 -2.02 17.08
CA LEU A 111 5.86 -0.99 16.11
C LEU A 111 6.99 -0.69 15.12
N LEU A 112 8.24 -0.69 15.60
CA LEU A 112 9.40 -0.40 14.75
C LEU A 112 9.60 -1.46 13.65
N ASN A 113 9.48 -2.73 13.99
CA ASN A 113 9.57 -3.81 13.01
C ASN A 113 8.44 -3.73 11.98
N PHE A 114 7.22 -3.46 12.44
CA PHE A 114 6.07 -3.29 11.56
C PHE A 114 6.22 -2.05 10.66
N ALA A 115 6.66 -0.92 11.21
CA ALA A 115 6.92 0.29 10.43
C ALA A 115 8.02 0.06 9.39
N THR A 116 9.08 -0.67 9.74
CA THR A 116 10.14 -1.06 8.79
C THR A 116 9.58 -1.91 7.65
N TYR A 117 8.68 -2.86 7.95
CA TYR A 117 8.02 -3.68 6.93
C TYR A 117 7.20 -2.82 5.96
N ILE A 118 6.34 -1.93 6.46
CA ILE A 118 5.48 -1.08 5.63
C ILE A 118 6.30 -0.06 4.84
N SER A 119 7.38 0.49 5.42
CA SER A 119 8.18 1.58 4.82
C SER A 119 9.35 1.09 3.98
N MET A 120 9.54 -0.21 3.80
CA MET A 120 10.67 -0.76 3.05
C MET A 120 10.60 -0.30 1.58
N PHE A 121 11.64 0.41 1.11
CA PHE A 121 11.65 1.06 -0.20
C PHE A 121 11.56 0.07 -1.38
N GLY A 122 12.06 -1.15 -1.22
CA GLY A 122 12.16 -2.13 -2.30
C GLY A 122 10.81 -2.62 -2.85
N HIS A 123 9.71 -2.39 -2.14
CA HIS A 123 8.37 -2.78 -2.58
C HIS A 123 7.31 -1.67 -2.47
N SER A 124 7.73 -0.45 -2.06
CA SER A 124 6.77 0.64 -1.75
C SER A 124 6.07 1.25 -2.96
N ILE A 125 6.61 1.15 -4.18
CA ILE A 125 6.09 1.90 -5.33
C ILE A 125 5.63 1.00 -6.48
N ALA A 126 6.34 -0.05 -6.82
CA ALA A 126 6.07 -0.86 -8.02
C ALA A 126 6.49 -2.33 -7.87
N GLY A 127 6.69 -2.83 -6.67
CA GLY A 127 7.07 -4.22 -6.40
C GLY A 127 5.88 -5.15 -6.22
N PRO A 128 6.11 -6.47 -6.21
CA PRO A 128 5.08 -7.41 -5.78
C PRO A 128 4.72 -7.17 -4.32
N ILE A 129 3.44 -7.37 -3.97
CA ILE A 129 2.99 -7.26 -2.58
C ILE A 129 3.63 -8.40 -1.79
N ILE A 130 4.58 -8.06 -0.93
CA ILE A 130 5.30 -9.03 -0.11
C ILE A 130 4.53 -9.22 1.19
N ARG A 131 4.21 -10.48 1.51
CA ARG A 131 3.53 -10.82 2.76
C ARG A 131 4.47 -10.65 3.95
N TYR A 132 3.90 -10.25 5.09
CA TYR A 132 4.66 -10.04 6.33
C TYR A 132 5.45 -11.28 6.79
N ASP A 133 4.95 -12.50 6.56
CA ASP A 133 5.62 -13.75 6.94
C ASP A 133 7.02 -13.89 6.33
N TRP A 134 7.20 -13.44 5.09
CA TRP A 134 8.50 -13.51 4.41
C TRP A 134 9.51 -12.53 5.01
N VAL A 135 9.07 -11.31 5.29
CA VAL A 135 9.94 -10.24 5.80
C VAL A 135 10.27 -10.45 7.28
N ARG A 136 9.33 -10.98 8.07
CA ARG A 136 9.49 -11.21 9.50
C ARG A 136 10.72 -12.06 9.84
N ARG A 137 10.98 -13.10 9.05
CA ARG A 137 12.14 -13.98 9.27
C ARG A 137 13.44 -13.21 9.10
N GLU A 138 13.53 -12.39 8.07
CA GLU A 138 14.71 -11.58 7.76
C GLU A 138 14.89 -10.39 8.73
N LEU A 139 13.79 -9.82 9.25
CA LEU A 139 13.86 -8.74 10.24
C LEU A 139 14.46 -9.20 11.57
N ASN A 140 14.16 -10.44 11.99
CA ASN A 140 14.61 -10.97 13.28
C ASN A 140 15.97 -11.67 13.22
N LEU A 141 16.33 -12.24 12.07
CA LEU A 141 17.55 -13.02 11.88
C LEU A 141 18.38 -12.43 10.73
N ARG A 142 19.17 -11.42 11.03
CA ARG A 142 20.04 -10.79 10.02
C ARG A 142 21.38 -11.48 9.96
N TYR A 143 21.53 -12.43 9.04
CA TYR A 143 22.83 -13.01 8.72
C TYR A 143 23.31 -12.47 7.38
N PHE A 144 24.44 -11.77 7.38
CA PHE A 144 25.10 -11.38 6.14
C PHE A 144 25.85 -12.59 5.58
N ASN A 145 25.52 -12.98 4.34
CA ASN A 145 26.20 -14.05 3.62
C ASN A 145 26.54 -13.57 2.21
N TRP A 146 27.83 -13.59 1.88
CA TRP A 146 28.33 -13.20 0.56
C TRP A 146 27.70 -13.99 -0.60
N GLN A 147 27.44 -15.27 -0.40
CA GLN A 147 26.81 -16.11 -1.44
C GLN A 147 25.37 -15.64 -1.72
N ASN A 148 24.58 -15.37 -0.68
CA ASN A 148 23.23 -14.86 -0.82
C ASN A 148 23.20 -13.44 -1.41
N PHE A 149 24.16 -12.59 -1.02
CA PHE A 149 24.30 -11.26 -1.61
C PHE A 149 24.62 -11.34 -3.10
N SER A 150 25.61 -12.15 -3.49
CA SER A 150 25.99 -12.34 -4.91
C SER A 150 24.83 -12.89 -5.73
N LEU A 151 24.08 -13.87 -5.20
CA LEU A 151 22.91 -14.42 -5.86
C LEU A 151 21.80 -13.36 -6.03
N GLY A 152 21.55 -12.55 -4.99
CA GLY A 152 20.61 -11.44 -5.02
C GLY A 152 20.99 -10.38 -6.05
N ALA A 153 22.26 -9.99 -6.08
CA ALA A 153 22.79 -9.04 -7.04
C ALA A 153 22.62 -9.53 -8.51
N ARG A 154 22.92 -10.81 -8.78
CA ARG A 154 22.69 -11.41 -10.12
C ARG A 154 21.22 -11.38 -10.49
N ARG A 155 20.31 -11.76 -9.58
CA ARG A 155 18.86 -11.73 -9.84
C ARG A 155 18.37 -10.31 -10.10
N PHE A 156 18.87 -9.33 -9.36
CA PHE A 156 18.57 -7.92 -9.57
C PHE A 156 19.02 -7.45 -10.95
N MET A 157 20.26 -7.75 -11.36
CA MET A 157 20.78 -7.38 -12.66
C MET A 157 19.98 -8.00 -13.81
N VAL A 158 19.63 -9.29 -13.71
CA VAL A 158 18.78 -9.96 -14.71
C VAL A 158 17.40 -9.31 -14.77
N GLY A 159 16.77 -9.03 -13.64
CA GLY A 159 15.48 -8.35 -13.59
C GLY A 159 15.52 -6.94 -14.18
N LEU A 160 16.58 -6.19 -13.90
CA LEU A 160 16.80 -4.86 -14.47
C LEU A 160 16.98 -4.92 -16.00
N CYS A 161 17.79 -5.86 -16.49
CA CYS A 161 17.95 -6.10 -17.93
C CYS A 161 16.60 -6.47 -18.59
N MET A 162 15.84 -7.37 -18.01
CA MET A 162 14.51 -7.72 -18.52
C MET A 162 13.56 -6.52 -18.56
N LYS A 163 13.58 -5.70 -17.52
CA LYS A 163 12.75 -4.48 -17.51
C LYS A 163 13.15 -3.54 -18.63
N VAL A 164 14.43 -3.17 -18.73
CA VAL A 164 14.91 -2.13 -19.65
C VAL A 164 14.86 -2.62 -21.09
N LEU A 165 15.31 -3.86 -21.37
CA LEU A 165 15.44 -4.35 -22.74
C LEU A 165 14.16 -4.97 -23.29
N VAL A 166 13.37 -5.64 -22.42
CA VAL A 166 12.19 -6.40 -22.88
C VAL A 166 10.89 -5.66 -22.58
N ALA A 167 10.73 -5.03 -21.39
CA ALA A 167 9.47 -4.41 -21.03
C ALA A 167 9.34 -2.97 -21.52
N ASP A 168 10.37 -2.14 -21.33
CA ASP A 168 10.30 -0.71 -21.67
C ASP A 168 10.38 -0.46 -23.19
N THR A 169 11.09 -1.31 -23.95
CA THR A 169 11.22 -1.17 -25.40
C THR A 169 9.91 -1.31 -26.17
N PRO A 170 9.07 -2.37 -25.97
CA PRO A 170 7.77 -2.49 -26.64
C PRO A 170 6.79 -1.40 -26.26
N VAL A 171 6.82 -0.93 -25.00
CA VAL A 171 5.93 0.15 -24.53
C VAL A 171 6.23 1.45 -25.28
N SER A 172 7.51 1.77 -25.50
CA SER A 172 7.90 2.94 -26.29
C SER A 172 7.39 2.85 -27.75
N TYR A 173 7.45 1.67 -28.35
CA TYR A 173 6.96 1.45 -29.72
C TYR A 173 5.43 1.58 -29.82
N THR A 174 4.68 1.06 -28.87
CA THR A 174 3.22 1.16 -28.88
C THR A 174 2.74 2.60 -28.62
N HIS A 175 3.42 3.38 -27.78
CA HIS A 175 3.11 4.79 -27.56
C HIS A 175 3.40 5.66 -28.79
N LEU A 176 4.50 5.43 -29.50
CA LEU A 176 4.82 6.18 -30.72
C LEU A 176 3.81 5.91 -31.85
N ARG A 177 3.34 4.67 -31.98
CA ARG A 177 2.37 4.27 -33.01
C ARG A 177 0.93 4.70 -32.73
N ALA A 178 0.60 5.00 -31.49
CA ALA A 178 -0.73 5.49 -31.10
C ALA A 178 -0.92 7.00 -31.35
N HIS A 179 0.14 7.71 -31.74
CA HIS A 179 0.13 9.14 -32.05
C HIS A 179 0.32 9.44 -33.56
N GLU A 180 0.47 8.42 -34.42
CA GLU A 180 0.35 8.50 -35.87
C GLU A 180 -1.07 8.10 -36.34
#